data_ae5e3ccb6395768a406aa2524e536dce
#
_entry.id   ae5e3ccb6395768a406aa2524e536dce
#
_cell.length_a   1.000
_cell.length_b   1.000
_cell.length_c   1.000
_cell.angle_alpha   90.00
_cell.angle_beta   90.00
_cell.angle_gamma   90.00
#
_symmetry.space_group_name_H-M   'P 1'
#
loop_
_entity.id
_entity.type
_entity.pdbx_description
1 polymer ?
#
loop_
_entity_poly.entity_id
_entity_poly.type
_entity_poly.pdbx_seq_one_letter_code
_entity_poly.pdbx_strand_id
1 'polypeptide(L)'
;MIRKFMKYYRPYMHILIWVIVGTFAMAGLDLIFPVVVRDLIHDVLPAGDMHRLFIGAGILLVLYILNFAIQYAVQYYGHVMSASIEHDMRRDLFAHIEKLSFHYFDNEKTGQLLSRITSDVTEISELSFRGPNDVLLCGVIMAGTLVVMFVMNWQLALLIGGLLIAKSIHTVKVNKQMKSAFRQNRKKAGEVSARAEESLSGIRLVKAFAQEAFELDRFEEKSRELRDTRFASNKLIAYFSGGINFFTNFINVAVILAGGWMINEGTLALSDFVAFLLYVNIFMRPVFRLTILAEVYQRGMAGFHRFEEIMHTEPSIEDPEKPVMLSHVKGDIDFRDLSFGYDPGHLILHDLAFEIPAGKTVAFVGETGAGKSTLVSLLLRFYEPTKGEVMLDGHPLSAFRQQDLRRKIGIVQQDVFLFGDTIAENIAYGRENATKEEIEQAARLAAADDFIRQLPNGYETKVGERGVKLSGGQKQRIAIARVFLKNPPVVIFDEATSALDTQTEKKVQKTLDELAKNRTTIIIAHRLSTVRNADVIYVLDHGRLLERGSHDELMARHGKYFALYEAQKKKKEDE
;
A
#
# COMPACT_ATOMS: atom_id res chain seq x y z
N MET A 1 1.47 17.91 -12.40
CA MET A 1 2.26 17.11 -11.47
C MET A 1 2.86 17.94 -10.33
N ILE A 2 3.84 18.83 -10.53
CA ILE A 2 4.46 19.65 -9.48
C ILE A 2 3.43 20.47 -8.68
N ARG A 3 2.47 21.12 -9.34
CA ARG A 3 1.42 21.92 -8.69
C ARG A 3 0.54 21.09 -7.73
N LYS A 4 0.30 19.81 -8.03
CA LYS A 4 -0.48 18.91 -7.18
C LYS A 4 0.35 18.44 -5.97
N PHE A 5 1.64 18.15 -6.19
CA PHE A 5 2.56 17.84 -5.11
C PHE A 5 2.71 19.02 -4.12
N MET A 6 2.72 20.25 -4.64
CA MET A 6 2.75 21.48 -3.81
C MET A 6 1.55 21.61 -2.85
N LYS A 7 0.41 20.93 -3.11
CA LYS A 7 -0.72 20.91 -2.18
C LYS A 7 -0.32 20.37 -0.80
N TYR A 8 0.51 19.32 -0.77
CA TYR A 8 0.98 18.70 0.48
C TYR A 8 2.04 19.51 1.23
N TYR A 9 2.73 20.45 0.56
CA TYR A 9 3.63 21.38 1.24
C TYR A 9 2.89 22.54 1.94
N ARG A 10 1.71 22.87 1.47
CA ARG A 10 0.98 24.06 1.93
C ARG A 10 0.81 24.16 3.45
N PRO A 11 0.46 23.09 4.19
CA PRO A 11 0.38 23.12 5.64
C PRO A 11 1.74 23.33 6.32
N TYR A 12 2.83 22.90 5.69
CA TYR A 12 4.20 22.89 6.23
C TYR A 12 5.11 23.94 5.61
N MET A 13 4.53 24.93 4.92
CA MET A 13 5.31 25.95 4.18
C MET A 13 6.25 26.75 5.10
N HIS A 14 5.84 27.00 6.36
CA HIS A 14 6.69 27.65 7.34
C HIS A 14 7.96 26.84 7.66
N ILE A 15 7.85 25.51 7.79
CA ILE A 15 9.00 24.63 8.02
C ILE A 15 9.90 24.61 6.77
N LEU A 16 9.30 24.51 5.58
CA LEU A 16 10.06 24.54 4.32
C LEU A 16 10.89 25.82 4.19
N ILE A 17 10.32 27.00 4.50
CA ILE A 17 11.02 28.27 4.46
C ILE A 17 12.20 28.26 5.45
N TRP A 18 12.00 27.81 6.67
CA TRP A 18 13.07 27.68 7.66
C TRP A 18 14.18 26.73 7.21
N VAL A 19 13.84 25.59 6.62
CA VAL A 19 14.81 24.65 6.04
C VAL A 19 15.59 25.30 4.91
N ILE A 20 14.93 26.04 4.01
CA ILE A 20 15.59 26.74 2.91
C ILE A 20 16.56 27.81 3.45
N VAL A 21 16.11 28.65 4.38
CA VAL A 21 16.96 29.69 5.00
C VAL A 21 18.16 29.06 5.71
N GLY A 22 17.93 27.99 6.49
CA GLY A 22 19.01 27.24 7.15
C GLY A 22 19.99 26.63 6.15
N THR A 23 19.51 26.10 5.02
CA THR A 23 20.35 25.56 3.94
C THR A 23 21.25 26.63 3.32
N PHE A 24 20.73 27.84 3.07
CA PHE A 24 21.54 28.97 2.60
C PHE A 24 22.58 29.39 3.65
N ALA A 25 22.20 29.41 4.94
CA ALA A 25 23.11 29.74 6.02
C ALA A 25 24.26 28.72 6.13
N MET A 26 23.95 27.41 6.05
CA MET A 26 24.95 26.34 6.03
C MET A 26 25.92 26.49 4.85
N ALA A 27 25.39 26.69 3.64
CA ALA A 27 26.21 26.85 2.45
C ALA A 27 27.12 28.09 2.57
N GLY A 28 26.61 29.21 3.12
CA GLY A 28 27.39 30.40 3.40
C GLY A 28 28.53 30.16 4.40
N LEU A 29 28.25 29.46 5.50
CA LEU A 29 29.28 29.10 6.50
C LEU A 29 30.35 28.18 5.91
N ASP A 30 29.99 27.20 5.09
CA ASP A 30 30.94 26.32 4.40
C ASP A 30 31.86 27.10 3.44
N LEU A 31 31.35 28.17 2.78
CA LEU A 31 32.12 29.03 1.89
C LEU A 31 33.02 30.03 2.63
N ILE A 32 32.63 30.49 3.83
CA ILE A 32 33.39 31.44 4.64
C ILE A 32 34.63 30.77 5.27
N PHE A 33 34.56 29.51 5.63
CA PHE A 33 35.62 28.80 6.33
C PHE A 33 37.01 28.92 5.64
N PRO A 34 37.17 28.61 4.32
CA PRO A 34 38.48 28.75 3.68
C PRO A 34 38.96 30.21 3.60
N VAL A 35 38.06 31.20 3.55
CA VAL A 35 38.41 32.62 3.57
C VAL A 35 39.08 32.98 4.91
N VAL A 36 38.49 32.60 6.02
CA VAL A 36 39.07 32.85 7.35
C VAL A 36 40.42 32.15 7.50
N VAL A 37 40.56 30.92 7.03
CA VAL A 37 41.84 30.18 7.03
C VAL A 37 42.89 30.93 6.16
N ARG A 38 42.48 31.42 4.99
CA ARG A 38 43.32 32.22 4.11
C ARG A 38 43.88 33.46 4.83
N ASP A 39 43.02 34.25 5.47
CA ASP A 39 43.39 35.48 6.16
C ASP A 39 44.33 35.20 7.34
N LEU A 40 44.09 34.11 8.09
CA LEU A 40 45.00 33.67 9.17
C LEU A 40 46.40 33.34 8.64
N ILE A 41 46.51 32.69 7.48
CA ILE A 41 47.80 32.32 6.87
C ILE A 41 48.46 33.53 6.24
N HIS A 42 47.68 34.47 5.66
CA HIS A 42 48.22 35.63 4.95
C HIS A 42 48.78 36.70 5.90
N ASP A 43 47.98 37.09 6.90
CA ASP A 43 48.25 38.26 7.74
C ASP A 43 48.77 37.91 9.14
N VAL A 44 48.21 36.87 9.77
CA VAL A 44 48.44 36.60 11.21
C VAL A 44 49.69 35.75 11.44
N LEU A 45 49.91 34.71 10.67
CA LEU A 45 51.07 33.82 10.81
C LEU A 45 52.39 34.52 10.52
N PRO A 46 52.54 35.31 9.43
CA PRO A 46 53.77 36.03 9.16
C PRO A 46 54.10 37.12 10.20
N ALA A 47 53.07 37.74 10.79
CA ALA A 47 53.23 38.74 11.84
C ALA A 47 53.62 38.14 13.20
N GLY A 48 53.55 36.81 13.39
CA GLY A 48 53.83 36.12 14.66
C GLY A 48 52.86 36.46 15.80
N ASP A 49 51.67 37.02 15.45
CA ASP A 49 50.67 37.47 16.42
C ASP A 49 49.84 36.28 16.92
N MET A 50 50.33 35.61 17.98
CA MET A 50 49.68 34.49 18.61
C MET A 50 48.30 34.84 19.20
N HIS A 51 48.10 36.09 19.64
CA HIS A 51 46.81 36.52 20.18
C HIS A 51 45.73 36.53 19.09
N ARG A 52 46.01 37.11 17.91
CA ARG A 52 45.10 37.06 16.76
C ARG A 52 44.91 35.64 16.23
N LEU A 53 45.92 34.78 16.29
CA LEU A 53 45.79 33.37 15.91
C LEU A 53 44.77 32.64 16.78
N PHE A 54 44.83 32.79 18.12
CA PHE A 54 43.88 32.19 19.02
C PHE A 54 42.47 32.74 18.86
N ILE A 55 42.31 34.03 18.60
CA ILE A 55 41.03 34.66 18.27
C ILE A 55 40.46 34.04 16.98
N GLY A 56 41.26 33.96 15.92
CA GLY A 56 40.81 33.35 14.65
C GLY A 56 40.41 31.88 14.77
N ALA A 57 41.19 31.09 15.54
CA ALA A 57 40.85 29.72 15.85
C ALA A 57 39.51 29.61 16.64
N GLY A 58 39.33 30.55 17.60
CA GLY A 58 38.07 30.67 18.34
C GLY A 58 36.87 30.99 17.42
N ILE A 59 37.03 31.92 16.49
CA ILE A 59 36.01 32.26 15.49
C ILE A 59 35.68 31.02 14.65
N LEU A 60 36.65 30.27 14.13
CA LEU A 60 36.42 29.05 13.37
C LEU A 60 35.65 28.01 14.19
N LEU A 61 36.00 27.83 15.46
CA LEU A 61 35.28 26.91 16.34
C LEU A 61 33.80 27.31 16.51
N VAL A 62 33.55 28.60 16.73
CA VAL A 62 32.17 29.12 16.86
C VAL A 62 31.40 28.92 15.54
N LEU A 63 32.01 29.18 14.37
CA LEU A 63 31.38 28.93 13.07
C LEU A 63 31.05 27.45 12.87
N TYR A 64 31.92 26.54 13.29
CA TYR A 64 31.65 25.11 13.24
C TYR A 64 30.50 24.67 14.16
N ILE A 65 30.47 25.19 15.39
CA ILE A 65 29.37 24.90 16.33
C ILE A 65 28.04 25.43 15.77
N LEU A 66 28.06 26.64 15.21
CA LEU A 66 26.87 27.23 14.56
C LEU A 66 26.43 26.42 13.35
N ASN A 67 27.36 26.00 12.48
CA ASN A 67 27.07 25.14 11.33
C ASN A 67 26.45 23.81 11.79
N PHE A 68 27.01 23.17 12.81
CA PHE A 68 26.45 21.95 13.39
C PHE A 68 25.01 22.15 13.90
N ALA A 69 24.76 23.24 14.64
CA ALA A 69 23.42 23.53 15.17
C ALA A 69 22.40 23.77 14.03
N ILE A 70 22.78 24.56 13.00
CA ILE A 70 21.94 24.80 11.83
C ILE A 70 21.70 23.50 11.05
N GLN A 71 22.76 22.71 10.84
CA GLN A 71 22.65 21.42 10.16
C GLN A 71 21.69 20.47 10.88
N TYR A 72 21.82 20.38 12.20
CA TYR A 72 20.91 19.59 13.03
C TYR A 72 19.45 20.07 12.85
N ALA A 73 19.22 21.38 12.96
CA ALA A 73 17.89 21.94 12.81
C ALA A 73 17.29 21.69 11.41
N VAL A 74 18.05 21.93 10.34
CA VAL A 74 17.62 21.69 8.95
C VAL A 74 17.27 20.22 8.73
N GLN A 75 18.12 19.29 9.21
CA GLN A 75 17.86 17.86 9.07
C GLN A 75 16.64 17.43 9.89
N TYR A 76 16.56 17.82 11.15
CA TYR A 76 15.47 17.46 12.02
C TYR A 76 14.11 17.97 11.52
N TYR A 77 14.00 19.29 11.29
CA TYR A 77 12.73 19.88 10.84
C TYR A 77 12.38 19.47 9.40
N GLY A 78 13.39 19.25 8.55
CA GLY A 78 13.18 18.71 7.20
C GLY A 78 12.56 17.30 7.22
N HIS A 79 13.07 16.42 8.08
CA HIS A 79 12.49 15.07 8.25
C HIS A 79 11.13 15.10 8.95
N VAL A 80 10.90 16.00 9.92
CA VAL A 80 9.57 16.19 10.53
C VAL A 80 8.55 16.59 9.47
N MET A 81 8.89 17.54 8.59
CA MET A 81 8.04 17.95 7.46
C MET A 81 7.77 16.77 6.53
N SER A 82 8.82 16.03 6.14
CA SER A 82 8.72 14.86 5.26
C SER A 82 7.79 13.79 5.84
N ALA A 83 7.96 13.43 7.12
CA ALA A 83 7.11 12.46 7.81
C ALA A 83 5.65 12.92 7.94
N SER A 84 5.43 14.22 8.13
CA SER A 84 4.07 14.79 8.19
C SER A 84 3.38 14.75 6.82
N ILE A 85 4.09 15.06 5.74
CA ILE A 85 3.60 14.92 4.36
C ILE A 85 3.29 13.44 4.06
N GLU A 86 4.16 12.52 4.50
CA GLU A 86 3.96 11.08 4.36
C GLU A 86 2.66 10.62 5.03
N HIS A 87 2.42 11.08 6.26
CA HIS A 87 1.20 10.76 7.00
C HIS A 87 -0.05 11.26 6.26
N ASP A 88 -0.06 12.52 5.82
CA ASP A 88 -1.20 13.11 5.11
C ASP A 88 -1.47 12.40 3.78
N MET A 89 -0.43 12.11 3.00
CA MET A 89 -0.57 11.37 1.73
C MET A 89 -1.09 9.95 1.95
N ARG A 90 -0.58 9.26 2.97
CA ARG A 90 -1.02 7.90 3.32
C ARG A 90 -2.47 7.88 3.74
N ARG A 91 -2.89 8.83 4.58
CA ARG A 91 -4.28 8.98 5.01
C ARG A 91 -5.21 9.25 3.82
N ASP A 92 -4.84 10.22 2.97
CA ASP A 92 -5.67 10.60 1.82
C ASP A 92 -5.78 9.44 0.81
N LEU A 93 -4.67 8.71 0.56
CA LEU A 93 -4.65 7.55 -0.30
C LEU A 93 -5.54 6.42 0.23
N PHE A 94 -5.40 6.08 1.52
CA PHE A 94 -6.20 5.04 2.15
C PHE A 94 -7.69 5.39 2.14
N ALA A 95 -8.02 6.63 2.53
CA ALA A 95 -9.41 7.12 2.50
C ALA A 95 -10.01 7.15 1.08
N HIS A 96 -9.17 7.33 0.05
CA HIS A 96 -9.63 7.26 -1.33
C HIS A 96 -9.84 5.81 -1.79
N ILE A 97 -8.90 4.91 -1.49
CA ILE A 97 -9.02 3.47 -1.78
C ILE A 97 -10.30 2.89 -1.18
N GLU A 98 -10.64 3.23 0.08
CA GLU A 98 -11.88 2.78 0.74
C GLU A 98 -13.17 3.22 0.03
N LYS A 99 -13.11 4.24 -0.83
CA LYS A 99 -14.25 4.71 -1.63
C LYS A 99 -14.37 4.02 -2.99
N LEU A 100 -13.32 3.32 -3.43
CA LEU A 100 -13.33 2.67 -4.75
C LEU A 100 -14.30 1.49 -4.76
N SER A 101 -14.86 1.22 -5.94
CA SER A 101 -15.85 0.15 -6.16
C SER A 101 -15.16 -1.23 -6.18
N PHE A 102 -15.91 -2.29 -5.95
CA PHE A 102 -15.42 -3.67 -5.97
C PHE A 102 -14.71 -4.05 -7.27
N HIS A 103 -15.17 -3.55 -8.40
CA HIS A 103 -14.53 -3.77 -9.71
C HIS A 103 -13.03 -3.38 -9.72
N TYR A 104 -12.65 -2.34 -8.98
CA TYR A 104 -11.24 -1.97 -8.83
C TYR A 104 -10.44 -3.05 -8.08
N PHE A 105 -11.00 -3.57 -6.98
CA PHE A 105 -10.33 -4.57 -6.14
C PHE A 105 -10.22 -5.95 -6.80
N ASP A 106 -11.15 -6.29 -7.70
CA ASP A 106 -11.10 -7.55 -8.46
C ASP A 106 -9.93 -7.57 -9.45
N ASN A 107 -9.56 -6.41 -9.97
CA ASN A 107 -8.48 -6.26 -10.96
C ASN A 107 -7.11 -5.97 -10.33
N GLU A 108 -7.07 -5.50 -9.08
CA GLU A 108 -5.84 -5.11 -8.41
C GLU A 108 -5.38 -6.14 -7.37
N LYS A 109 -4.07 -6.36 -7.30
CA LYS A 109 -3.49 -7.25 -6.29
C LYS A 109 -3.32 -6.51 -4.96
N THR A 110 -3.85 -7.05 -3.88
CA THR A 110 -3.72 -6.49 -2.52
C THR A 110 -2.27 -6.14 -2.14
N GLY A 111 -1.30 -6.99 -2.51
CA GLY A 111 0.12 -6.74 -2.26
C GLY A 111 0.67 -5.50 -3.00
N GLN A 112 0.13 -5.19 -4.19
CA GLN A 112 0.50 -3.97 -4.90
C GLN A 112 -0.07 -2.73 -4.21
N LEU A 113 -1.34 -2.76 -3.80
CA LEU A 113 -1.96 -1.67 -3.04
C LEU A 113 -1.22 -1.40 -1.72
N LEU A 114 -0.85 -2.46 -1.00
CA LEU A 114 -0.05 -2.34 0.21
C LEU A 114 1.31 -1.67 -0.06
N SER A 115 2.01 -2.06 -1.13
CA SER A 115 3.26 -1.41 -1.53
C SER A 115 3.08 0.06 -1.88
N ARG A 116 1.95 0.45 -2.49
CA ARG A 116 1.65 1.85 -2.82
C ARG A 116 1.42 2.69 -1.56
N ILE A 117 0.67 2.15 -0.58
CA ILE A 117 0.40 2.82 0.70
C ILE A 117 1.66 2.96 1.56
N THR A 118 2.57 1.98 1.50
CA THR A 118 3.79 1.97 2.32
C THR A 118 4.99 2.54 1.57
N SER A 119 5.56 1.77 0.64
CA SER A 119 6.85 2.09 0.00
C SER A 119 6.78 3.32 -0.89
N ASP A 120 5.75 3.43 -1.75
CA ASP A 120 5.69 4.55 -2.70
C ASP A 120 5.51 5.90 -1.98
N VAL A 121 4.66 5.95 -0.95
CA VAL A 121 4.45 7.18 -0.17
C VAL A 121 5.73 7.58 0.58
N THR A 122 6.48 6.62 1.13
CA THR A 122 7.78 6.88 1.77
C THR A 122 8.82 7.43 0.77
N GLU A 123 8.90 6.87 -0.44
CA GLU A 123 9.78 7.37 -1.50
C GLU A 123 9.44 8.81 -1.93
N ILE A 124 8.14 9.13 -1.98
CA ILE A 124 7.65 10.48 -2.28
C ILE A 124 8.03 11.44 -1.15
N SER A 125 7.87 11.02 0.10
CA SER A 125 8.18 11.84 1.27
C SER A 125 9.68 12.14 1.36
N GLU A 126 10.54 11.17 1.07
CA GLU A 126 12.00 11.38 1.00
C GLU A 126 12.37 12.44 -0.06
N LEU A 127 11.74 12.37 -1.23
CA LEU A 127 11.91 13.38 -2.27
C LEU A 127 11.45 14.77 -1.81
N SER A 128 10.38 14.84 -0.99
CA SER A 128 9.83 16.11 -0.52
C SER A 128 10.82 16.95 0.28
N PHE A 129 11.67 16.32 1.05
CA PHE A 129 12.73 17.01 1.80
C PHE A 129 14.03 17.13 0.98
N ARG A 130 14.54 15.99 0.49
CA ARG A 130 15.85 15.98 -0.20
C ARG A 130 15.84 16.76 -1.52
N GLY A 131 14.74 16.75 -2.26
CA GLY A 131 14.63 17.44 -3.53
C GLY A 131 15.00 18.93 -3.42
N PRO A 132 14.23 19.74 -2.70
CA PRO A 132 14.51 21.16 -2.53
C PRO A 132 15.84 21.42 -1.80
N ASN A 133 16.10 20.70 -0.69
CA ASN A 133 17.28 20.92 0.15
C ASN A 133 18.60 20.65 -0.60
N ASP A 134 18.71 19.47 -1.25
CA ASP A 134 19.97 19.08 -1.87
C ASP A 134 20.25 19.86 -3.17
N VAL A 135 19.19 20.20 -3.94
CA VAL A 135 19.34 21.05 -5.13
C VAL A 135 19.88 22.44 -4.74
N LEU A 136 19.28 23.05 -3.72
CA LEU A 136 19.69 24.38 -3.26
C LEU A 136 21.10 24.36 -2.67
N LEU A 137 21.36 23.43 -1.75
CA LEU A 137 22.66 23.31 -1.10
C LEU A 137 23.79 23.09 -2.13
N CYS A 138 23.59 22.10 -3.02
CA CYS A 138 24.57 21.79 -4.05
C CYS A 138 24.78 22.97 -5.03
N GLY A 139 23.68 23.60 -5.45
CA GLY A 139 23.73 24.74 -6.34
C GLY A 139 24.54 25.93 -5.74
N VAL A 140 24.22 26.29 -4.50
CA VAL A 140 24.89 27.41 -3.80
C VAL A 140 26.35 27.09 -3.54
N ILE A 141 26.67 25.89 -3.03
CA ILE A 141 28.09 25.53 -2.76
C ILE A 141 28.90 25.47 -4.06
N MET A 142 28.38 24.84 -5.13
CA MET A 142 29.10 24.72 -6.39
C MET A 142 29.32 26.09 -7.03
N ALA A 143 28.26 26.89 -7.14
CA ALA A 143 28.36 28.24 -7.72
C ALA A 143 29.25 29.15 -6.87
N GLY A 144 29.05 29.19 -5.55
CA GLY A 144 29.83 30.02 -4.63
C GLY A 144 31.31 29.63 -4.61
N THR A 145 31.63 28.35 -4.57
CA THR A 145 33.01 27.85 -4.63
C THR A 145 33.70 28.29 -5.94
N LEU A 146 33.03 28.11 -7.09
CA LEU A 146 33.60 28.53 -8.39
C LEU A 146 33.80 30.03 -8.46
N VAL A 147 32.85 30.85 -7.99
CA VAL A 147 32.99 32.32 -7.96
C VAL A 147 34.18 32.75 -7.11
N VAL A 148 34.29 32.20 -5.89
CA VAL A 148 35.40 32.55 -4.99
C VAL A 148 36.74 32.13 -5.58
N MET A 149 36.86 30.92 -6.10
CA MET A 149 38.09 30.45 -6.76
C MET A 149 38.47 31.32 -7.97
N PHE A 150 37.46 31.72 -8.76
CA PHE A 150 37.71 32.57 -9.95
C PHE A 150 38.17 33.97 -9.57
N VAL A 151 37.62 34.54 -8.50
CA VAL A 151 38.06 35.86 -7.97
C VAL A 151 39.47 35.79 -7.37
N MET A 152 39.84 34.69 -6.72
CA MET A 152 41.18 34.51 -6.14
C MET A 152 42.24 34.33 -7.21
N ASN A 153 42.06 33.40 -8.13
CA ASN A 153 42.97 33.19 -9.26
C ASN A 153 42.23 32.47 -10.41
N TRP A 154 41.92 33.22 -11.47
CA TRP A 154 41.15 32.72 -12.61
C TRP A 154 41.85 31.60 -13.39
N GLN A 155 43.21 31.63 -13.48
CA GLN A 155 43.98 30.62 -14.23
C GLN A 155 43.90 29.25 -13.55
N LEU A 156 44.10 29.20 -12.24
CA LEU A 156 44.00 27.99 -11.45
C LEU A 156 42.55 27.50 -11.38
N ALA A 157 41.58 28.41 -11.29
CA ALA A 157 40.14 28.07 -11.33
C ALA A 157 39.74 27.45 -12.67
N LEU A 158 40.23 27.92 -13.81
CA LEU A 158 40.00 27.31 -15.12
C LEU A 158 40.59 25.89 -15.24
N LEU A 159 41.83 25.69 -14.76
CA LEU A 159 42.47 24.38 -14.71
C LEU A 159 41.61 23.37 -13.94
N ILE A 160 41.20 23.77 -12.73
CA ILE A 160 40.33 22.93 -11.87
C ILE A 160 38.97 22.68 -12.54
N GLY A 161 38.35 23.71 -13.11
CA GLY A 161 37.09 23.62 -13.83
C GLY A 161 37.14 22.60 -14.98
N GLY A 162 38.21 22.61 -15.77
CA GLY A 162 38.45 21.62 -16.84
C GLY A 162 38.57 20.19 -16.31
N LEU A 163 39.30 19.99 -15.22
CA LEU A 163 39.43 18.67 -14.57
C LEU A 163 38.12 18.19 -13.93
N LEU A 164 37.33 19.10 -13.38
CA LEU A 164 35.99 18.81 -12.84
C LEU A 164 35.03 18.37 -13.95
N ILE A 165 35.07 18.96 -15.12
CA ILE A 165 34.30 18.54 -16.29
C ILE A 165 34.71 17.12 -16.70
N ALA A 166 36.01 16.82 -16.80
CA ALA A 166 36.50 15.48 -17.11
C ALA A 166 36.01 14.43 -16.09
N LYS A 167 36.10 14.76 -14.79
CA LYS A 167 35.54 13.92 -13.70
C LYS A 167 34.03 13.71 -13.86
N SER A 168 33.28 14.76 -14.16
CA SER A 168 31.83 14.69 -14.34
C SER A 168 31.44 13.79 -15.51
N ILE A 169 32.15 13.87 -16.64
CA ILE A 169 31.96 13.00 -17.80
C ILE A 169 32.19 11.54 -17.41
N HIS A 170 33.28 11.25 -16.69
CA HIS A 170 33.57 9.90 -16.18
C HIS A 170 32.44 9.39 -15.28
N THR A 171 32.03 10.21 -14.30
CA THR A 171 30.94 9.90 -13.35
C THR A 171 29.65 9.56 -14.06
N VAL A 172 29.20 10.39 -15.02
CA VAL A 172 27.96 10.18 -15.78
C VAL A 172 28.02 8.90 -16.62
N LYS A 173 29.17 8.67 -17.31
CA LYS A 173 29.37 7.48 -18.15
C LYS A 173 29.29 6.18 -17.34
N VAL A 174 30.00 6.11 -16.21
CA VAL A 174 30.01 4.91 -15.35
C VAL A 174 28.66 4.72 -14.65
N ASN A 175 28.01 5.80 -14.20
CA ASN A 175 26.67 5.74 -13.58
C ASN A 175 25.62 5.15 -14.54
N LYS A 176 25.69 5.46 -15.85
CA LYS A 176 24.82 4.87 -16.85
C LYS A 176 24.99 3.36 -16.96
N GLN A 177 26.24 2.86 -16.89
CA GLN A 177 26.52 1.41 -16.89
C GLN A 177 26.03 0.75 -15.59
N MET A 178 26.24 1.39 -14.44
CA MET A 178 25.77 0.91 -13.14
C MET A 178 24.25 0.77 -13.11
N LYS A 179 23.48 1.73 -13.66
CA LYS A 179 22.01 1.62 -13.75
C LYS A 179 21.54 0.35 -14.45
N SER A 180 22.21 -0.03 -15.56
CA SER A 180 21.91 -1.27 -16.29
C SER A 180 22.22 -2.51 -15.43
N ALA A 181 23.38 -2.56 -14.79
CA ALA A 181 23.79 -3.65 -13.92
C ALA A 181 22.85 -3.81 -12.70
N PHE A 182 22.47 -2.71 -12.06
CA PHE A 182 21.50 -2.73 -10.95
C PHE A 182 20.11 -3.20 -11.39
N ARG A 183 19.66 -2.84 -12.60
CA ARG A 183 18.40 -3.34 -13.14
C ARG A 183 18.42 -4.86 -13.31
N GLN A 184 19.53 -5.41 -13.86
CA GLN A 184 19.69 -6.86 -13.98
C GLN A 184 19.75 -7.54 -12.61
N ASN A 185 20.50 -6.97 -11.67
CA ASN A 185 20.60 -7.48 -10.31
C ASN A 185 19.23 -7.52 -9.61
N ARG A 186 18.42 -6.45 -9.76
CA ARG A 186 17.05 -6.39 -9.21
C ARG A 186 16.15 -7.46 -9.84
N LYS A 187 16.26 -7.70 -11.17
CA LYS A 187 15.51 -8.76 -11.84
C LYS A 187 15.86 -10.13 -11.26
N LYS A 188 17.16 -10.43 -11.12
CA LYS A 188 17.63 -11.72 -10.56
C LYS A 188 17.25 -11.89 -9.08
N ALA A 189 17.30 -10.82 -8.29
CA ALA A 189 16.80 -10.84 -6.92
C ALA A 189 15.31 -11.17 -6.86
N GLY A 190 14.50 -10.62 -7.79
CA GLY A 190 13.08 -10.96 -7.93
C GLY A 190 12.85 -12.44 -8.26
N GLU A 191 13.66 -13.04 -9.15
CA GLU A 191 13.58 -14.47 -9.49
C GLU A 191 13.87 -15.36 -8.27
N VAL A 192 14.88 -15.00 -7.44
CA VAL A 192 15.17 -15.70 -6.18
C VAL A 192 14.02 -15.58 -5.18
N SER A 193 13.46 -14.36 -5.02
CA SER A 193 12.33 -14.14 -4.11
C SER A 193 11.10 -14.93 -4.53
N ALA A 194 10.76 -14.93 -5.82
CA ALA A 194 9.63 -15.69 -6.36
C ALA A 194 9.79 -17.18 -6.13
N ARG A 195 11.02 -17.71 -6.33
CA ARG A 195 11.31 -19.13 -6.07
C ARG A 195 11.17 -19.50 -4.60
N ALA A 196 11.68 -18.64 -3.70
CA ALA A 196 11.53 -18.84 -2.26
C ALA A 196 10.05 -18.80 -1.84
N GLU A 197 9.27 -17.85 -2.34
CA GLU A 197 7.84 -17.72 -2.07
C GLU A 197 7.07 -18.97 -2.53
N GLU A 198 7.33 -19.46 -3.74
CA GLU A 198 6.71 -20.67 -4.29
C GLU A 198 7.00 -21.90 -3.42
N SER A 199 8.27 -22.13 -3.06
CA SER A 199 8.68 -23.27 -2.23
C SER A 199 8.13 -23.19 -0.81
N LEU A 200 8.14 -21.98 -0.18
CA LEU A 200 7.60 -21.79 1.17
C LEU A 200 6.07 -21.87 1.21
N SER A 201 5.39 -21.37 0.21
CA SER A 201 3.93 -21.50 0.09
C SER A 201 3.52 -22.95 -0.10
N GLY A 202 4.32 -23.71 -0.87
CA GLY A 202 4.14 -25.14 -1.12
C GLY A 202 4.82 -26.07 -0.10
N ILE A 203 5.29 -25.57 1.05
CA ILE A 203 6.17 -26.33 1.96
C ILE A 203 5.57 -27.67 2.43
N ARG A 204 4.24 -27.71 2.62
CA ARG A 204 3.54 -28.95 2.98
C ARG A 204 3.66 -30.01 1.89
N LEU A 205 3.59 -29.59 0.62
CA LEU A 205 3.74 -30.48 -0.53
C LEU A 205 5.21 -30.96 -0.64
N VAL A 206 6.16 -30.04 -0.52
CA VAL A 206 7.60 -30.37 -0.52
C VAL A 206 7.92 -31.42 0.54
N LYS A 207 7.41 -31.21 1.77
CA LYS A 207 7.57 -32.15 2.88
C LYS A 207 6.87 -33.49 2.65
N ALA A 208 5.63 -33.47 2.15
CA ALA A 208 4.86 -34.69 1.89
C ALA A 208 5.51 -35.61 0.83
N PHE A 209 6.21 -35.02 -0.14
CA PHE A 209 6.90 -35.75 -1.20
C PHE A 209 8.41 -35.92 -0.97
N ALA A 210 8.93 -35.49 0.20
CA ALA A 210 10.37 -35.56 0.56
C ALA A 210 11.27 -34.94 -0.52
N GLN A 211 10.87 -33.80 -1.10
CA GLN A 211 11.57 -33.14 -2.23
C GLN A 211 12.43 -31.93 -1.79
N GLU A 212 12.88 -31.89 -0.53
CA GLU A 212 13.66 -30.77 0.00
C GLU A 212 14.98 -30.55 -0.75
N ALA A 213 15.69 -31.64 -1.10
CA ALA A 213 16.93 -31.55 -1.84
C ALA A 213 16.74 -30.99 -3.25
N PHE A 214 15.67 -31.41 -3.93
CA PHE A 214 15.33 -30.92 -5.27
C PHE A 214 14.96 -29.41 -5.24
N GLU A 215 14.19 -28.97 -4.25
CA GLU A 215 13.86 -27.56 -4.09
C GLU A 215 15.07 -26.71 -3.71
N LEU A 216 15.99 -27.26 -2.90
CA LEU A 216 17.24 -26.60 -2.56
C LEU A 216 18.13 -26.38 -3.80
N ASP A 217 18.30 -27.40 -4.65
CA ASP A 217 19.08 -27.29 -5.87
C ASP A 217 18.53 -26.20 -6.81
N ARG A 218 17.22 -26.16 -6.99
CA ARG A 218 16.56 -25.11 -7.81
C ARG A 218 16.71 -23.71 -7.24
N PHE A 219 16.62 -23.58 -5.90
CA PHE A 219 16.87 -22.31 -5.23
C PHE A 219 18.34 -21.89 -5.36
N GLU A 220 19.28 -22.83 -5.20
CA GLU A 220 20.71 -22.57 -5.30
C GLU A 220 21.10 -22.12 -6.71
N GLU A 221 20.53 -22.71 -7.76
CA GLU A 221 20.73 -22.27 -9.14
C GLU A 221 20.41 -20.80 -9.32
N LYS A 222 19.21 -20.36 -8.85
CA LYS A 222 18.80 -18.94 -8.93
C LYS A 222 19.65 -18.03 -8.04
N SER A 223 20.06 -18.51 -6.88
CA SER A 223 20.96 -17.81 -5.98
C SER A 223 22.35 -17.61 -6.58
N ARG A 224 22.88 -18.60 -7.32
CA ARG A 224 24.16 -18.48 -8.06
C ARG A 224 24.06 -17.45 -9.17
N GLU A 225 22.99 -17.47 -9.98
CA GLU A 225 22.77 -16.46 -11.02
C GLU A 225 22.75 -15.02 -10.43
N LEU A 226 22.08 -14.84 -9.28
CA LEU A 226 22.06 -13.56 -8.56
C LEU A 226 23.46 -13.16 -8.08
N ARG A 227 24.22 -14.11 -7.50
CA ARG A 227 25.60 -13.89 -7.05
C ARG A 227 26.47 -13.38 -8.19
N ASP A 228 26.42 -14.02 -9.34
CA ASP A 228 27.28 -13.70 -10.49
C ASP A 228 26.92 -12.32 -11.05
N THR A 229 25.63 -11.98 -11.09
CA THR A 229 25.15 -10.63 -11.44
C THR A 229 25.61 -9.58 -10.42
N ARG A 230 25.64 -9.92 -9.12
CA ARG A 230 26.19 -9.05 -8.06
C ARG A 230 27.69 -8.83 -8.21
N PHE A 231 28.46 -9.84 -8.59
CA PHE A 231 29.88 -9.67 -8.85
C PHE A 231 30.13 -8.66 -9.98
N ALA A 232 29.38 -8.75 -11.08
CA ALA A 232 29.46 -7.78 -12.17
C ALA A 232 29.09 -6.35 -11.71
N SER A 233 28.03 -6.22 -10.91
CA SER A 233 27.63 -4.93 -10.35
C SER A 233 28.68 -4.35 -9.40
N ASN A 234 29.25 -5.18 -8.51
CA ASN A 234 30.26 -4.75 -7.54
C ASN A 234 31.56 -4.32 -8.22
N LYS A 235 31.94 -4.97 -9.35
CA LYS A 235 33.07 -4.53 -10.19
C LYS A 235 32.86 -3.11 -10.70
N LEU A 236 31.64 -2.79 -11.16
CA LEU A 236 31.33 -1.42 -11.63
C LEU A 236 31.33 -0.41 -10.48
N ILE A 237 30.84 -0.79 -9.27
CA ILE A 237 30.88 0.05 -8.07
C ILE A 237 32.33 0.35 -7.69
N ALA A 238 33.19 -0.67 -7.68
CA ALA A 238 34.62 -0.49 -7.38
C ALA A 238 35.31 0.44 -8.40
N TYR A 239 35.02 0.25 -9.70
CA TYR A 239 35.53 1.13 -10.75
C TYR A 239 35.02 2.57 -10.61
N PHE A 240 33.74 2.76 -10.27
CA PHE A 240 33.13 4.06 -10.03
C PHE A 240 33.79 4.78 -8.85
N SER A 241 33.85 4.11 -7.70
CA SER A 241 34.43 4.66 -6.47
C SER A 241 35.93 4.95 -6.63
N GLY A 242 36.67 3.97 -7.20
CA GLY A 242 38.09 4.15 -7.50
C GLY A 242 38.34 5.29 -8.48
N GLY A 243 37.53 5.41 -9.52
CA GLY A 243 37.59 6.50 -10.50
C GLY A 243 37.35 7.90 -9.88
N ILE A 244 36.31 8.01 -9.05
CA ILE A 244 36.01 9.26 -8.32
C ILE A 244 37.21 9.68 -7.44
N ASN A 245 37.76 8.71 -6.67
CA ASN A 245 38.90 8.98 -5.80
C ASN A 245 40.16 9.35 -6.61
N PHE A 246 40.40 8.61 -7.71
CA PHE A 246 41.53 8.94 -8.62
C PHE A 246 41.43 10.36 -9.15
N PHE A 247 40.29 10.76 -9.72
CA PHE A 247 40.11 12.12 -10.22
C PHE A 247 40.23 13.18 -9.11
N THR A 248 39.72 12.89 -7.90
CA THR A 248 39.85 13.81 -6.76
C THR A 248 41.33 14.04 -6.40
N ASN A 249 42.07 12.94 -6.25
CA ASN A 249 43.51 13.02 -5.93
C ASN A 249 44.31 13.64 -7.08
N PHE A 250 43.94 13.33 -8.33
CA PHE A 250 44.58 13.92 -9.50
C PHE A 250 44.37 15.44 -9.55
N ILE A 251 43.17 15.93 -9.24
CA ILE A 251 42.88 17.36 -9.12
C ILE A 251 43.77 18.00 -8.03
N ASN A 252 43.88 17.35 -6.85
CA ASN A 252 44.76 17.86 -5.78
C ASN A 252 46.22 17.93 -6.22
N VAL A 253 46.72 16.90 -6.90
CA VAL A 253 48.11 16.91 -7.45
C VAL A 253 48.28 18.00 -8.49
N ALA A 254 47.31 18.21 -9.39
CA ALA A 254 47.36 19.26 -10.38
C ALA A 254 47.37 20.67 -9.74
N VAL A 255 46.57 20.86 -8.67
CA VAL A 255 46.57 22.09 -7.89
C VAL A 255 47.93 22.31 -7.19
N ILE A 256 48.51 21.24 -6.62
CA ILE A 256 49.84 21.32 -5.97
C ILE A 256 50.92 21.69 -6.99
N LEU A 257 50.94 21.08 -8.15
CA LEU A 257 51.92 21.36 -9.19
C LEU A 257 51.77 22.76 -9.78
N ALA A 258 50.56 23.13 -10.24
CA ALA A 258 50.29 24.43 -10.85
C ALA A 258 50.40 25.55 -9.81
N GLY A 259 49.82 25.38 -8.62
CA GLY A 259 49.88 26.35 -7.54
C GLY A 259 51.29 26.55 -6.99
N GLY A 260 52.03 25.44 -6.82
CA GLY A 260 53.45 25.53 -6.41
C GLY A 260 54.34 26.25 -7.43
N TRP A 261 54.11 26.01 -8.73
CA TRP A 261 54.80 26.75 -9.80
C TRP A 261 54.43 28.25 -9.76
N MET A 262 53.14 28.59 -9.61
CA MET A 262 52.67 29.97 -9.51
C MET A 262 53.17 30.69 -8.25
N ILE A 263 53.36 29.99 -7.14
CA ILE A 263 53.98 30.53 -5.92
C ILE A 263 55.45 30.86 -6.20
N ASN A 264 56.18 29.98 -6.87
CA ASN A 264 57.59 30.22 -7.23
C ASN A 264 57.75 31.41 -8.18
N GLU A 265 56.81 31.62 -9.10
CA GLU A 265 56.74 32.78 -9.98
C GLU A 265 56.24 34.08 -9.28
N GLY A 266 55.84 33.98 -8.02
CA GLY A 266 55.29 35.13 -7.25
C GLY A 266 53.90 35.59 -7.69
N THR A 267 53.19 34.80 -8.49
CA THR A 267 51.84 35.13 -9.01
C THR A 267 50.69 34.60 -8.14
N LEU A 268 50.97 33.75 -7.14
CA LEU A 268 50.04 33.21 -6.19
C LEU A 268 50.60 33.25 -4.77
N ALA A 269 49.82 33.73 -3.81
CA ALA A 269 50.20 33.68 -2.39
C ALA A 269 50.00 32.24 -1.81
N LEU A 270 50.83 31.86 -0.84
CA LEU A 270 50.71 30.58 -0.15
C LEU A 270 49.33 30.42 0.54
N SER A 271 48.81 31.51 1.08
CA SER A 271 47.47 31.56 1.69
C SER A 271 46.36 31.23 0.69
N ASP A 272 46.43 31.78 -0.53
CA ASP A 272 45.50 31.50 -1.62
C ASP A 272 45.57 30.04 -2.05
N PHE A 273 46.78 29.50 -2.19
CA PHE A 273 47.01 28.11 -2.52
C PHE A 273 46.34 27.13 -1.51
N VAL A 274 46.50 27.38 -0.21
CA VAL A 274 45.83 26.56 0.84
C VAL A 274 44.31 26.68 0.76
N ALA A 275 43.80 27.90 0.55
CA ALA A 275 42.36 28.10 0.37
C ALA A 275 41.83 27.37 -0.88
N PHE A 276 42.57 27.32 -1.99
CA PHE A 276 42.21 26.53 -3.16
C PHE A 276 42.04 25.03 -2.85
N LEU A 277 42.99 24.43 -2.10
CA LEU A 277 42.91 23.03 -1.68
C LEU A 277 41.66 22.76 -0.82
N LEU A 278 41.31 23.69 0.06
CA LEU A 278 40.08 23.58 0.87
C LEU A 278 38.81 23.67 0.00
N TYR A 279 38.77 24.61 -0.95
CA TYR A 279 37.64 24.79 -1.86
C TYR A 279 37.45 23.58 -2.81
N VAL A 280 38.52 22.97 -3.30
CA VAL A 280 38.43 21.72 -4.09
C VAL A 280 37.70 20.64 -3.29
N ASN A 281 38.04 20.48 -2.02
CA ASN A 281 37.38 19.48 -1.16
C ASN A 281 35.92 19.82 -0.89
N ILE A 282 35.58 21.10 -0.69
CA ILE A 282 34.19 21.55 -0.51
C ILE A 282 33.38 21.29 -1.78
N PHE A 283 33.93 21.58 -2.96
CA PHE A 283 33.26 21.35 -4.25
C PHE A 283 32.96 19.88 -4.54
N MET A 284 33.74 18.95 -3.99
CA MET A 284 33.56 17.51 -4.26
C MET A 284 32.30 16.92 -3.60
N ARG A 285 31.90 17.46 -2.45
CA ARG A 285 30.74 16.94 -1.69
C ARG A 285 29.42 17.03 -2.46
N PRO A 286 29.04 18.16 -3.07
CA PRO A 286 27.83 18.28 -3.90
C PRO A 286 27.76 17.31 -5.06
N VAL A 287 28.86 17.00 -5.73
CA VAL A 287 28.90 16.09 -6.90
C VAL A 287 28.39 14.70 -6.51
N PHE A 288 28.83 14.18 -5.38
CA PHE A 288 28.34 12.88 -4.86
C PHE A 288 26.87 12.96 -4.43
N ARG A 289 26.48 14.05 -3.75
CA ARG A 289 25.11 14.26 -3.26
C ARG A 289 24.09 14.33 -4.41
N LEU A 290 24.41 15.01 -5.50
CA LEU A 290 23.57 15.06 -6.71
C LEU A 290 23.37 13.69 -7.37
N THR A 291 24.35 12.79 -7.28
CA THR A 291 24.20 11.43 -7.79
C THR A 291 23.14 10.65 -7.03
N ILE A 292 23.12 10.75 -5.70
CA ILE A 292 22.09 10.14 -4.84
C ILE A 292 20.73 10.78 -5.08
N LEU A 293 20.70 12.12 -5.18
CA LEU A 293 19.47 12.87 -5.44
C LEU A 293 18.79 12.42 -6.74
N ALA A 294 19.56 12.15 -7.79
CA ALA A 294 19.00 11.66 -9.06
C ALA A 294 18.26 10.31 -8.90
N GLU A 295 18.71 9.45 -8.01
CA GLU A 295 18.03 8.18 -7.69
C GLU A 295 16.76 8.43 -6.88
N VAL A 296 16.84 9.23 -5.81
CA VAL A 296 15.70 9.61 -4.98
C VAL A 296 14.62 10.28 -5.83
N TYR A 297 15.01 11.18 -6.74
CA TYR A 297 14.08 11.82 -7.66
C TYR A 297 13.36 10.82 -8.56
N GLN A 298 14.08 9.86 -9.16
CA GLN A 298 13.46 8.87 -10.04
C GLN A 298 12.48 7.97 -9.29
N ARG A 299 12.84 7.51 -8.08
CA ARG A 299 11.98 6.66 -7.25
C ARG A 299 10.77 7.43 -6.75
N GLY A 300 10.98 8.61 -6.18
CA GLY A 300 9.91 9.46 -5.66
C GLY A 300 8.92 9.88 -6.75
N MET A 301 9.41 10.25 -7.96
CA MET A 301 8.54 10.61 -9.08
C MET A 301 7.76 9.42 -9.63
N ALA A 302 8.36 8.23 -9.69
CA ALA A 302 7.66 7.01 -10.08
C ALA A 302 6.57 6.64 -9.05
N GLY A 303 6.87 6.75 -7.74
CA GLY A 303 5.90 6.58 -6.67
C GLY A 303 4.75 7.60 -6.78
N PHE A 304 5.07 8.88 -7.02
CA PHE A 304 4.07 9.94 -7.17
C PHE A 304 3.16 9.72 -8.39
N HIS A 305 3.69 9.21 -9.49
CA HIS A 305 2.86 8.87 -10.66
C HIS A 305 1.82 7.78 -10.31
N ARG A 306 2.24 6.70 -9.64
CA ARG A 306 1.34 5.64 -9.20
C ARG A 306 0.34 6.11 -8.13
N PHE A 307 0.77 6.99 -7.23
CA PHE A 307 -0.12 7.65 -6.28
C PHE A 307 -1.21 8.47 -6.99
N GLU A 308 -0.82 9.29 -7.98
CA GLU A 308 -1.78 10.07 -8.78
C GLU A 308 -2.74 9.18 -9.58
N GLU A 309 -2.27 8.07 -10.11
CA GLU A 309 -3.09 7.10 -10.84
C GLU A 309 -4.26 6.62 -9.98
N ILE A 310 -3.98 6.18 -8.74
CA ILE A 310 -5.05 5.77 -7.81
C ILE A 310 -5.95 6.95 -7.45
N MET A 311 -5.39 8.09 -7.09
CA MET A 311 -6.16 9.27 -6.68
C MET A 311 -7.05 9.87 -7.77
N HIS A 312 -6.81 9.51 -9.05
CA HIS A 312 -7.66 9.88 -10.19
C HIS A 312 -8.65 8.79 -10.60
N THR A 313 -8.53 7.59 -10.04
CA THR A 313 -9.52 6.55 -10.30
C THR A 313 -10.82 6.93 -9.62
N GLU A 314 -11.85 7.20 -10.41
CA GLU A 314 -13.17 7.53 -9.89
C GLU A 314 -13.91 6.25 -9.50
N PRO A 315 -14.67 6.25 -8.39
CA PRO A 315 -15.55 5.16 -8.04
C PRO A 315 -16.57 4.94 -9.15
N SER A 316 -16.72 3.71 -9.63
CA SER A 316 -17.74 3.39 -10.67
C SER A 316 -19.17 3.44 -10.13
N ILE A 317 -19.33 3.45 -8.80
CA ILE A 317 -20.62 3.55 -8.11
C ILE A 317 -20.58 4.74 -7.17
N GLU A 318 -21.36 5.75 -7.44
CA GLU A 318 -21.46 6.96 -6.63
C GLU A 318 -22.75 6.98 -5.82
N ASP A 319 -22.69 7.66 -4.67
CA ASP A 319 -23.90 7.94 -3.88
C ASP A 319 -24.71 9.06 -4.55
N PRO A 320 -26.06 8.98 -4.56
CA PRO A 320 -26.88 10.01 -5.13
C PRO A 320 -26.77 11.34 -4.37
N GLU A 321 -26.86 12.47 -5.09
CA GLU A 321 -26.84 13.80 -4.48
C GLU A 321 -27.97 13.99 -3.44
N LYS A 322 -29.14 13.41 -3.70
CA LYS A 322 -30.32 13.48 -2.84
C LYS A 322 -30.78 12.06 -2.49
N PRO A 323 -30.14 11.43 -1.51
CA PRO A 323 -30.47 10.06 -1.15
C PRO A 323 -31.84 9.94 -0.49
N VAL A 324 -32.55 8.86 -0.81
CA VAL A 324 -33.76 8.46 -0.11
C VAL A 324 -33.39 7.94 1.29
N MET A 325 -34.07 8.42 2.32
CA MET A 325 -33.80 8.06 3.72
C MET A 325 -34.43 6.69 4.05
N LEU A 326 -33.62 5.74 4.48
CA LEU A 326 -34.03 4.39 4.92
C LEU A 326 -34.37 4.37 6.42
N SER A 327 -35.42 5.07 6.84
CA SER A 327 -35.85 5.09 8.24
C SER A 327 -36.48 3.78 8.67
N HIS A 328 -37.38 3.23 7.88
CA HIS A 328 -38.06 1.96 8.14
C HIS A 328 -38.05 1.08 6.90
N VAL A 329 -37.35 -0.06 6.95
CA VAL A 329 -37.23 -0.99 5.83
C VAL A 329 -38.08 -2.20 6.12
N LYS A 330 -39.06 -2.47 5.24
CA LYS A 330 -39.89 -3.71 5.29
C LYS A 330 -39.12 -4.88 4.72
N GLY A 331 -38.28 -4.63 3.71
CA GLY A 331 -37.46 -5.63 3.05
C GLY A 331 -38.16 -6.31 1.86
N ASP A 332 -39.05 -5.58 1.18
CA ASP A 332 -39.61 -6.01 -0.10
C ASP A 332 -38.59 -5.76 -1.22
N ILE A 333 -38.20 -6.80 -1.96
CA ILE A 333 -37.15 -6.70 -2.97
C ILE A 333 -37.72 -7.15 -4.31
N ASP A 334 -37.53 -6.32 -5.36
CA ASP A 334 -38.03 -6.58 -6.70
C ASP A 334 -36.91 -6.46 -7.74
N PHE A 335 -36.73 -7.49 -8.55
CA PHE A 335 -35.77 -7.52 -9.65
C PHE A 335 -36.53 -7.31 -10.96
N ARG A 336 -36.22 -6.22 -11.69
CA ARG A 336 -36.94 -5.81 -12.91
C ARG A 336 -36.05 -5.88 -14.13
N ASP A 337 -36.33 -6.81 -15.02
CA ASP A 337 -35.64 -7.01 -16.29
C ASP A 337 -34.11 -6.96 -16.18
N LEU A 338 -33.61 -7.55 -15.10
CA LEU A 338 -32.22 -7.45 -14.68
C LEU A 338 -31.31 -8.28 -15.58
N SER A 339 -30.30 -7.63 -16.16
CA SER A 339 -29.17 -8.31 -16.82
C SER A 339 -27.86 -7.74 -16.32
N PHE A 340 -26.87 -8.59 -16.15
CA PHE A 340 -25.56 -8.19 -15.62
C PHE A 340 -24.42 -9.06 -16.13
N GLY A 341 -23.24 -8.42 -16.34
CA GLY A 341 -21.96 -9.07 -16.59
C GLY A 341 -20.83 -8.28 -15.96
N TYR A 342 -19.78 -8.96 -15.47
CA TYR A 342 -18.58 -8.31 -14.91
C TYR A 342 -17.76 -7.62 -15.98
N ASP A 343 -17.71 -8.24 -17.20
CA ASP A 343 -16.99 -7.72 -18.35
C ASP A 343 -17.97 -7.27 -19.44
N PRO A 344 -17.64 -6.22 -20.21
CA PRO A 344 -18.44 -5.80 -21.35
C PRO A 344 -18.64 -6.93 -22.37
N GLY A 345 -19.88 -7.21 -22.74
CA GLY A 345 -20.23 -8.23 -23.74
C GLY A 345 -20.41 -9.66 -23.20
N HIS A 346 -20.08 -9.92 -21.94
CA HIS A 346 -20.31 -11.22 -21.27
C HIS A 346 -21.32 -11.10 -20.15
N LEU A 347 -22.61 -11.36 -20.47
CA LEU A 347 -23.66 -11.40 -19.47
C LEU A 347 -23.61 -12.72 -18.68
N ILE A 348 -23.77 -12.61 -17.36
CA ILE A 348 -23.89 -13.73 -16.41
C ILE A 348 -25.35 -13.90 -15.98
N LEU A 349 -26.09 -12.79 -15.88
CA LEU A 349 -27.53 -12.79 -15.58
C LEU A 349 -28.27 -12.22 -16.78
N HIS A 350 -29.40 -12.86 -17.13
CA HIS A 350 -30.16 -12.57 -18.33
C HIS A 350 -31.64 -12.36 -18.01
N ASP A 351 -32.13 -11.13 -18.19
CA ASP A 351 -33.54 -10.74 -18.14
C ASP A 351 -34.31 -11.32 -16.93
N LEU A 352 -33.72 -11.20 -15.74
CA LEU A 352 -34.31 -11.69 -14.50
C LEU A 352 -35.41 -10.75 -14.02
N ALA A 353 -36.61 -11.31 -13.78
CA ALA A 353 -37.75 -10.60 -13.23
C ALA A 353 -38.43 -11.47 -12.16
N PHE A 354 -38.35 -11.06 -10.88
CA PHE A 354 -38.97 -11.76 -9.75
C PHE A 354 -38.98 -10.90 -8.50
N GLU A 355 -39.85 -11.24 -7.55
CA GLU A 355 -40.05 -10.54 -6.29
C GLU A 355 -39.65 -11.38 -5.10
N ILE A 356 -39.09 -10.79 -4.04
CA ILE A 356 -38.83 -11.36 -2.74
C ILE A 356 -39.69 -10.60 -1.72
N PRO A 357 -40.85 -11.11 -1.33
CA PRO A 357 -41.78 -10.41 -0.45
C PRO A 357 -41.18 -10.15 0.93
N ALA A 358 -41.53 -9.04 1.55
CA ALA A 358 -41.08 -8.69 2.89
C ALA A 358 -41.40 -9.78 3.93
N GLY A 359 -40.42 -10.09 4.78
CA GLY A 359 -40.56 -11.09 5.84
C GLY A 359 -40.59 -12.53 5.39
N LYS A 360 -40.36 -12.81 4.10
CA LYS A 360 -40.34 -14.18 3.54
C LYS A 360 -38.93 -14.72 3.43
N THR A 361 -38.81 -16.04 3.53
CA THR A 361 -37.59 -16.78 3.27
C THR A 361 -37.60 -17.29 1.84
N VAL A 362 -36.63 -16.80 1.04
CA VAL A 362 -36.47 -17.18 -0.36
C VAL A 362 -35.14 -17.90 -0.55
N ALA A 363 -35.15 -18.99 -1.31
CA ALA A 363 -33.93 -19.74 -1.61
C ALA A 363 -33.61 -19.72 -3.10
N PHE A 364 -32.32 -19.49 -3.42
CA PHE A 364 -31.80 -19.64 -4.77
C PHE A 364 -31.01 -20.93 -4.91
N VAL A 365 -31.40 -21.75 -5.88
CA VAL A 365 -30.83 -23.07 -6.18
C VAL A 365 -30.36 -23.10 -7.62
N GLY A 366 -29.30 -23.82 -7.90
CA GLY A 366 -28.72 -23.96 -9.25
C GLY A 366 -27.28 -24.48 -9.20
N GLU A 367 -26.74 -24.86 -10.32
CA GLU A 367 -25.38 -25.34 -10.44
C GLU A 367 -24.35 -24.22 -10.09
N THR A 368 -23.09 -24.62 -9.85
CA THR A 368 -22.01 -23.65 -9.67
C THR A 368 -21.86 -22.81 -10.95
N GLY A 369 -21.75 -21.48 -10.82
CA GLY A 369 -21.73 -20.57 -11.98
C GLY A 369 -23.09 -20.13 -12.50
N ALA A 370 -24.23 -20.59 -11.92
CA ALA A 370 -25.57 -20.17 -12.35
C ALA A 370 -25.91 -18.69 -12.04
N GLY A 371 -25.03 -17.94 -11.36
CA GLY A 371 -25.22 -16.50 -11.08
C GLY A 371 -25.75 -16.18 -9.68
N LYS A 372 -25.86 -17.16 -8.78
CA LYS A 372 -26.43 -16.97 -7.42
C LYS A 372 -25.68 -15.92 -6.59
N SER A 373 -24.36 -16.00 -6.49
CA SER A 373 -23.53 -15.03 -5.74
C SER A 373 -23.51 -13.65 -6.41
N THR A 374 -23.70 -13.61 -7.73
CA THR A 374 -23.83 -12.37 -8.49
C THR A 374 -25.08 -11.59 -8.09
N LEU A 375 -26.23 -12.28 -7.84
CA LEU A 375 -27.45 -11.64 -7.31
C LEU A 375 -27.20 -10.96 -5.96
N VAL A 376 -26.45 -11.60 -5.06
CA VAL A 376 -26.08 -11.02 -3.76
C VAL A 376 -25.21 -9.80 -3.93
N SER A 377 -24.25 -9.85 -4.85
CA SER A 377 -23.36 -8.73 -5.14
C SER A 377 -24.12 -7.50 -5.65
N LEU A 378 -25.14 -7.71 -6.48
CA LEU A 378 -26.05 -6.66 -6.96
C LEU A 378 -26.94 -6.10 -5.85
N LEU A 379 -27.48 -6.96 -4.99
CA LEU A 379 -28.32 -6.55 -3.87
C LEU A 379 -27.55 -5.71 -2.84
N LEU A 380 -26.27 -6.03 -2.61
CA LEU A 380 -25.37 -5.24 -1.77
C LEU A 380 -24.84 -3.98 -2.48
N ARG A 381 -25.23 -3.78 -3.74
CA ARG A 381 -24.76 -2.71 -4.59
C ARG A 381 -23.22 -2.66 -4.63
N PHE A 382 -22.59 -3.84 -4.78
CA PHE A 382 -21.16 -3.95 -5.08
C PHE A 382 -20.90 -3.69 -6.57
N TYR A 383 -21.91 -3.94 -7.39
CA TYR A 383 -21.97 -3.67 -8.83
C TYR A 383 -23.32 -3.08 -9.18
N GLU A 384 -23.38 -2.33 -10.28
CA GLU A 384 -24.62 -1.86 -10.89
C GLU A 384 -25.04 -2.80 -12.02
N PRO A 385 -26.35 -3.06 -12.22
CA PRO A 385 -26.82 -3.90 -13.32
C PRO A 385 -26.48 -3.26 -14.67
N THR A 386 -26.21 -4.10 -15.68
CA THR A 386 -26.00 -3.65 -17.06
C THR A 386 -27.31 -3.19 -17.70
N LYS A 387 -28.44 -3.82 -17.34
CA LYS A 387 -29.80 -3.47 -17.77
C LYS A 387 -30.76 -3.81 -16.65
N GLY A 388 -31.87 -3.07 -16.56
CA GLY A 388 -32.87 -3.23 -15.51
C GLY A 388 -32.45 -2.64 -14.19
N GLU A 389 -33.14 -2.98 -13.11
CA GLU A 389 -32.88 -2.44 -11.78
C GLU A 389 -33.26 -3.42 -10.68
N VAL A 390 -32.68 -3.23 -9.48
CA VAL A 390 -33.10 -3.88 -8.24
C VAL A 390 -33.72 -2.83 -7.36
N MET A 391 -34.93 -3.14 -6.87
CA MET A 391 -35.70 -2.26 -5.99
C MET A 391 -35.69 -2.79 -4.57
N LEU A 392 -35.72 -1.88 -3.58
CA LEU A 392 -35.97 -2.17 -2.17
C LEU A 392 -37.10 -1.27 -1.68
N ASP A 393 -38.18 -1.86 -1.19
CA ASP A 393 -39.38 -1.15 -0.74
C ASP A 393 -39.91 -0.12 -1.77
N GLY A 394 -39.89 -0.47 -3.06
CA GLY A 394 -40.38 0.35 -4.16
C GLY A 394 -39.44 1.43 -4.65
N HIS A 395 -38.20 1.52 -4.16
CA HIS A 395 -37.18 2.45 -4.62
C HIS A 395 -35.96 1.70 -5.20
N PRO A 396 -35.36 2.16 -6.32
CA PRO A 396 -34.17 1.55 -6.85
C PRO A 396 -33.00 1.66 -5.89
N LEU A 397 -32.11 0.64 -5.83
CA LEU A 397 -30.97 0.64 -4.92
C LEU A 397 -30.03 1.82 -5.15
N SER A 398 -29.97 2.37 -6.37
CA SER A 398 -29.21 3.56 -6.73
C SER A 398 -29.70 4.85 -6.06
N ALA A 399 -30.95 4.89 -5.58
CA ALA A 399 -31.50 6.02 -4.87
C ALA A 399 -31.00 6.13 -3.40
N PHE A 400 -30.36 5.10 -2.88
CA PHE A 400 -29.87 5.07 -1.50
C PHE A 400 -28.37 5.34 -1.43
N ARG A 401 -27.89 5.89 -0.30
CA ARG A 401 -26.46 5.84 0.01
C ARG A 401 -26.03 4.39 0.24
N GLN A 402 -24.89 3.99 -0.33
CA GLN A 402 -24.36 2.64 -0.19
C GLN A 402 -24.24 2.21 1.27
N GLN A 403 -23.75 3.11 2.13
CA GLN A 403 -23.60 2.85 3.56
C GLN A 403 -24.93 2.60 4.25
N ASP A 404 -25.98 3.40 3.96
CA ASP A 404 -27.29 3.26 4.56
C ASP A 404 -27.98 1.97 4.09
N LEU A 405 -27.86 1.64 2.80
CA LEU A 405 -28.35 0.37 2.24
C LEU A 405 -27.68 -0.83 2.93
N ARG A 406 -26.34 -0.84 2.95
CA ARG A 406 -25.57 -1.96 3.53
C ARG A 406 -25.77 -2.12 5.03
N ARG A 407 -26.12 -1.04 5.76
CA ARG A 407 -26.54 -1.15 7.18
C ARG A 407 -27.84 -1.93 7.36
N LYS A 408 -28.74 -1.94 6.37
CA LYS A 408 -30.03 -2.66 6.43
C LYS A 408 -29.94 -4.09 5.91
N ILE A 409 -28.82 -4.52 5.36
CA ILE A 409 -28.62 -5.87 4.86
C ILE A 409 -27.50 -6.54 5.67
N GLY A 410 -27.77 -7.72 6.22
CA GLY A 410 -26.78 -8.58 6.88
C GLY A 410 -26.40 -9.74 5.96
N ILE A 411 -25.13 -10.12 5.93
CA ILE A 411 -24.66 -11.25 5.16
C ILE A 411 -23.82 -12.19 6.02
N VAL A 412 -24.10 -13.49 5.92
CA VAL A 412 -23.22 -14.57 6.41
C VAL A 412 -22.63 -15.23 5.18
N GLN A 413 -21.34 -15.00 4.93
CA GLN A 413 -20.61 -15.51 3.76
C GLN A 413 -20.13 -16.95 3.98
N GLN A 414 -19.90 -17.67 2.88
CA GLN A 414 -19.31 -19.00 2.84
C GLN A 414 -17.91 -19.00 3.47
N ASP A 415 -17.03 -18.14 2.96
CA ASP A 415 -15.70 -17.95 3.49
C ASP A 415 -15.70 -16.81 4.50
N VAL A 416 -15.76 -17.18 5.79
CA VAL A 416 -15.79 -16.21 6.88
C VAL A 416 -14.43 -15.55 7.05
N PHE A 417 -14.39 -14.23 6.85
CA PHE A 417 -13.23 -13.41 7.16
C PHE A 417 -13.28 -12.90 8.60
N LEU A 418 -12.21 -13.16 9.38
CA LEU A 418 -11.99 -12.60 10.71
C LEU A 418 -10.73 -11.75 10.71
N PHE A 419 -10.82 -10.57 11.31
CA PHE A 419 -9.66 -9.74 11.57
C PHE A 419 -8.77 -10.38 12.63
N GLY A 420 -7.47 -10.09 12.64
CA GLY A 420 -6.50 -10.65 13.59
C GLY A 420 -6.68 -10.23 15.06
N ASP A 421 -7.75 -9.54 15.36
CA ASP A 421 -8.14 -8.95 16.63
C ASP A 421 -8.77 -9.99 17.58
N THR A 422 -9.34 -9.53 18.70
CA THR A 422 -10.07 -10.38 19.66
C THR A 422 -11.40 -10.88 19.08
N ILE A 423 -11.98 -11.91 19.70
CA ILE A 423 -13.32 -12.40 19.34
C ILE A 423 -14.36 -11.31 19.60
N ALA A 424 -14.23 -10.57 20.71
CA ALA A 424 -15.14 -9.45 21.03
C ALA A 424 -15.14 -8.39 19.92
N GLU A 425 -13.97 -7.93 19.48
CA GLU A 425 -13.81 -6.95 18.39
C GLU A 425 -14.36 -7.47 17.06
N ASN A 426 -14.14 -8.76 16.76
CA ASN A 426 -14.70 -9.38 15.58
C ASN A 426 -16.24 -9.44 15.60
N ILE A 427 -16.88 -9.64 16.74
CA ILE A 427 -18.34 -9.57 16.86
C ILE A 427 -18.81 -8.10 16.81
N ALA A 428 -18.12 -7.20 17.51
CA ALA A 428 -18.43 -5.77 17.57
C ALA A 428 -18.39 -5.09 16.18
N TYR A 429 -17.68 -5.68 15.22
CA TYR A 429 -17.68 -5.21 13.83
C TYR A 429 -19.08 -5.14 13.19
N GLY A 430 -20.05 -5.87 13.74
CA GLY A 430 -21.46 -5.82 13.32
C GLY A 430 -22.15 -4.48 13.62
N ARG A 431 -21.74 -3.77 14.69
CA ARG A 431 -22.29 -2.48 15.09
C ARG A 431 -21.30 -1.68 15.93
N GLU A 432 -20.99 -0.46 15.50
CA GLU A 432 -20.16 0.47 16.24
C GLU A 432 -20.72 0.75 17.66
N ASN A 433 -19.85 0.91 18.63
CA ASN A 433 -20.17 1.22 20.02
C ASN A 433 -21.09 0.19 20.72
N ALA A 434 -21.05 -1.08 20.32
CA ALA A 434 -21.75 -2.14 20.99
C ALA A 434 -21.18 -2.35 22.41
N THR A 435 -22.05 -2.51 23.40
CA THR A 435 -21.62 -2.82 24.76
C THR A 435 -21.17 -4.29 24.88
N LYS A 436 -20.42 -4.59 25.94
CA LYS A 436 -19.98 -5.96 26.21
C LYS A 436 -21.16 -6.91 26.35
N GLU A 437 -22.24 -6.47 27.01
CA GLU A 437 -23.46 -7.24 27.23
C GLU A 437 -24.17 -7.56 25.90
N GLU A 438 -24.20 -6.60 24.97
CA GLU A 438 -24.77 -6.78 23.63
C GLU A 438 -23.94 -7.77 22.80
N ILE A 439 -22.61 -7.69 22.88
CA ILE A 439 -21.68 -8.63 22.22
C ILE A 439 -21.89 -10.05 22.77
N GLU A 440 -21.95 -10.22 24.09
CA GLU A 440 -22.20 -11.51 24.72
C GLU A 440 -23.60 -12.05 24.39
N GLN A 441 -24.62 -11.18 24.32
CA GLN A 441 -25.97 -11.58 23.92
C GLN A 441 -25.99 -12.05 22.46
N ALA A 442 -25.35 -11.33 21.54
CA ALA A 442 -25.23 -11.74 20.14
C ALA A 442 -24.49 -13.09 20.00
N ALA A 443 -23.44 -13.30 20.80
CA ALA A 443 -22.71 -14.56 20.83
C ALA A 443 -23.58 -15.72 21.36
N ARG A 444 -24.39 -15.49 22.39
CA ARG A 444 -25.36 -16.48 22.90
C ARG A 444 -26.40 -16.87 21.83
N LEU A 445 -26.99 -15.87 21.18
CA LEU A 445 -27.94 -16.09 20.08
C LEU A 445 -27.31 -16.86 18.92
N ALA A 446 -26.02 -16.65 18.65
CA ALA A 446 -25.26 -17.37 17.63
C ALA A 446 -24.72 -18.75 18.10
N ALA A 447 -25.07 -19.21 19.27
CA ALA A 447 -24.52 -20.41 19.92
C ALA A 447 -22.99 -20.43 19.97
N ALA A 448 -22.37 -19.22 20.10
CA ALA A 448 -20.91 -19.02 20.14
C ALA A 448 -20.38 -18.88 21.57
N ASP A 449 -21.20 -18.43 22.53
CA ASP A 449 -20.79 -18.11 23.91
C ASP A 449 -20.13 -19.30 24.62
N ASP A 450 -20.68 -20.50 24.47
CA ASP A 450 -20.16 -21.70 25.12
C ASP A 450 -18.72 -22.01 24.75
N PHE A 451 -18.37 -22.00 23.46
CA PHE A 451 -16.99 -22.25 23.04
C PHE A 451 -16.06 -21.08 23.34
N ILE A 452 -16.58 -19.84 23.28
CA ILE A 452 -15.77 -18.65 23.58
C ILE A 452 -15.30 -18.68 25.04
N ARG A 453 -16.20 -19.00 25.97
CA ARG A 453 -15.89 -19.10 27.41
C ARG A 453 -14.94 -20.25 27.77
N GLN A 454 -14.85 -21.28 26.92
CA GLN A 454 -13.89 -22.37 27.07
C GLN A 454 -12.48 -22.01 26.62
N LEU A 455 -12.30 -20.92 25.88
CA LEU A 455 -10.99 -20.46 25.47
C LEU A 455 -10.25 -19.78 26.66
N PRO A 456 -8.93 -19.89 26.73
CA PRO A 456 -8.15 -19.37 27.88
C PRO A 456 -8.41 -17.90 28.22
N ASN A 457 -8.63 -17.06 27.20
CA ASN A 457 -8.90 -15.63 27.37
C ASN A 457 -10.35 -15.26 27.02
N GLY A 458 -11.26 -16.22 26.88
CA GLY A 458 -12.65 -15.97 26.54
C GLY A 458 -12.80 -15.04 25.32
N TYR A 459 -13.59 -13.99 25.47
CA TYR A 459 -13.84 -12.98 24.44
C TYR A 459 -12.61 -12.17 24.02
N GLU A 460 -11.61 -12.05 24.89
CA GLU A 460 -10.32 -11.37 24.60
C GLU A 460 -9.33 -12.27 23.86
N THR A 461 -9.74 -13.45 23.45
CA THR A 461 -8.88 -14.36 22.67
C THR A 461 -8.62 -13.78 21.29
N LYS A 462 -7.35 -13.56 20.93
CA LYS A 462 -6.94 -13.16 19.58
C LYS A 462 -7.03 -14.34 18.62
N VAL A 463 -7.79 -14.18 17.55
CA VAL A 463 -8.08 -15.24 16.58
C VAL A 463 -6.95 -15.51 15.59
N GLY A 464 -5.97 -14.62 15.51
CA GLY A 464 -4.87 -14.68 14.53
C GLY A 464 -5.32 -14.27 13.13
N GLU A 465 -4.37 -14.20 12.21
CA GLU A 465 -4.65 -13.79 10.83
C GLU A 465 -5.71 -14.70 10.20
N ARG A 466 -6.78 -14.10 9.65
CA ARG A 466 -7.95 -14.80 9.09
C ARG A 466 -8.57 -15.86 10.02
N GLY A 467 -8.38 -15.72 11.33
CA GLY A 467 -8.94 -16.63 12.32
C GLY A 467 -8.34 -18.05 12.28
N VAL A 468 -7.06 -18.18 11.92
CA VAL A 468 -6.37 -19.49 11.76
C VAL A 468 -6.45 -20.40 13.00
N LYS A 469 -6.67 -19.83 14.19
CA LYS A 469 -6.76 -20.56 15.46
C LYS A 469 -8.14 -21.15 15.74
N LEU A 470 -9.14 -20.87 14.90
CA LEU A 470 -10.53 -21.31 15.09
C LEU A 470 -10.92 -22.35 14.03
N SER A 471 -11.81 -23.28 14.41
CA SER A 471 -12.43 -24.19 13.45
C SER A 471 -13.40 -23.44 12.52
N GLY A 472 -13.72 -24.01 11.35
CA GLY A 472 -14.68 -23.43 10.40
C GLY A 472 -16.02 -23.11 11.06
N GLY A 473 -16.57 -24.02 11.88
CA GLY A 473 -17.81 -23.81 12.61
C GLY A 473 -17.75 -22.73 13.69
N GLN A 474 -16.59 -22.53 14.32
CA GLN A 474 -16.39 -21.44 15.27
C GLN A 474 -16.37 -20.09 14.56
N LYS A 475 -15.64 -19.98 13.43
CA LYS A 475 -15.63 -18.77 12.59
C LYS A 475 -17.03 -18.41 12.14
N GLN A 476 -17.79 -19.40 11.68
CA GLN A 476 -19.15 -19.20 11.18
C GLN A 476 -20.09 -18.67 12.26
N ARG A 477 -20.04 -19.22 13.48
CA ARG A 477 -20.84 -18.72 14.61
C ARG A 477 -20.46 -17.29 15.00
N ILE A 478 -19.20 -16.91 14.90
CA ILE A 478 -18.77 -15.50 15.08
C ILE A 478 -19.37 -14.60 13.98
N ALA A 479 -19.35 -15.04 12.71
CA ALA A 479 -19.98 -14.30 11.62
C ALA A 479 -21.49 -14.13 11.81
N ILE A 480 -22.17 -15.18 12.29
CA ILE A 480 -23.60 -15.12 12.62
C ILE A 480 -23.83 -14.15 13.79
N ALA A 481 -22.98 -14.16 14.82
CA ALA A 481 -23.04 -13.21 15.94
C ALA A 481 -22.92 -11.74 15.46
N ARG A 482 -22.06 -11.46 14.48
CA ARG A 482 -22.00 -10.13 13.83
C ARG A 482 -23.33 -9.69 13.26
N VAL A 483 -24.06 -10.59 12.59
CA VAL A 483 -25.35 -10.31 11.98
C VAL A 483 -26.44 -10.14 13.03
N PHE A 484 -26.45 -10.95 14.11
CA PHE A 484 -27.34 -10.72 15.25
C PHE A 484 -27.14 -9.35 15.90
N LEU A 485 -25.88 -8.95 16.13
CA LEU A 485 -25.56 -7.67 16.70
C LEU A 485 -25.99 -6.51 15.79
N LYS A 486 -25.80 -6.65 14.47
CA LYS A 486 -26.23 -5.69 13.46
C LYS A 486 -27.75 -5.56 13.40
N ASN A 487 -28.50 -6.64 13.60
CA ASN A 487 -29.96 -6.74 13.59
C ASN A 487 -30.65 -6.14 12.35
N PRO A 488 -30.28 -6.54 11.13
CA PRO A 488 -30.82 -5.95 9.90
C PRO A 488 -32.19 -6.53 9.52
N PRO A 489 -33.05 -5.77 8.79
CA PRO A 489 -34.34 -6.28 8.28
C PRO A 489 -34.21 -7.27 7.13
N VAL A 490 -33.10 -7.26 6.39
CA VAL A 490 -32.80 -8.20 5.31
C VAL A 490 -31.55 -8.99 5.66
N VAL A 491 -31.61 -10.33 5.52
CA VAL A 491 -30.48 -11.22 5.82
C VAL A 491 -30.20 -12.13 4.63
N ILE A 492 -28.92 -12.30 4.32
CA ILE A 492 -28.43 -13.17 3.25
C ILE A 492 -27.56 -14.27 3.86
N PHE A 493 -27.86 -15.51 3.55
CA PHE A 493 -27.07 -16.68 3.90
C PHE A 493 -26.45 -17.26 2.64
N ASP A 494 -25.14 -17.06 2.47
CA ASP A 494 -24.39 -17.59 1.34
C ASP A 494 -23.62 -18.83 1.79
N GLU A 495 -24.15 -20.02 1.47
CA GLU A 495 -23.60 -21.34 1.83
C GLU A 495 -23.17 -21.49 3.31
N ALA A 496 -23.92 -20.88 4.21
CA ALA A 496 -23.56 -20.69 5.61
C ALA A 496 -23.30 -22.00 6.40
N THR A 497 -23.44 -23.20 5.82
CA THR A 497 -23.23 -24.48 6.52
C THR A 497 -22.37 -25.49 5.76
N SER A 498 -21.77 -25.12 4.63
CA SER A 498 -21.09 -26.05 3.70
C SER A 498 -19.84 -26.74 4.28
N ALA A 499 -19.14 -26.10 5.21
CA ALA A 499 -17.86 -26.57 5.78
C ALA A 499 -18.00 -27.18 7.20
N LEU A 500 -19.22 -27.54 7.65
CA LEU A 500 -19.50 -27.95 9.03
C LEU A 500 -19.72 -29.46 9.16
N ASP A 501 -19.29 -30.02 10.29
CA ASP A 501 -19.69 -31.34 10.71
C ASP A 501 -21.21 -31.40 11.05
N THR A 502 -21.80 -32.57 10.98
CA THR A 502 -23.25 -32.74 11.11
C THR A 502 -23.84 -32.23 12.44
N GLN A 503 -23.10 -32.29 13.57
CA GLN A 503 -23.61 -31.78 14.85
C GLN A 503 -23.56 -30.26 14.90
N THR A 504 -22.46 -29.66 14.43
CA THR A 504 -22.30 -28.21 14.35
C THR A 504 -23.29 -27.63 13.32
N GLU A 505 -23.49 -28.29 12.18
CA GLU A 505 -24.47 -27.89 11.17
C GLU A 505 -25.88 -27.73 11.76
N LYS A 506 -26.35 -28.70 12.53
CA LYS A 506 -27.69 -28.63 13.19
C LYS A 506 -27.80 -27.44 14.15
N LYS A 507 -26.76 -27.17 14.94
CA LYS A 507 -26.73 -26.00 15.84
C LYS A 507 -26.77 -24.68 15.07
N VAL A 508 -25.93 -24.56 14.04
CA VAL A 508 -25.87 -23.37 13.19
C VAL A 508 -27.17 -23.16 12.43
N GLN A 509 -27.76 -24.23 11.87
CA GLN A 509 -29.07 -24.17 11.19
C GLN A 509 -30.16 -23.61 12.09
N LYS A 510 -30.28 -24.14 13.32
CA LYS A 510 -31.24 -23.62 14.29
C LYS A 510 -31.03 -22.13 14.57
N THR A 511 -29.79 -21.70 14.64
CA THR A 511 -29.43 -20.30 14.85
C THR A 511 -29.81 -19.44 13.65
N LEU A 512 -29.60 -19.94 12.43
CA LEU A 512 -29.99 -19.25 11.19
C LEU A 512 -31.52 -19.13 11.09
N ASP A 513 -32.25 -20.18 11.45
CA ASP A 513 -33.71 -20.16 11.48
C ASP A 513 -34.25 -19.13 12.50
N GLU A 514 -33.61 -18.99 13.67
CA GLU A 514 -33.95 -17.94 14.63
C GLU A 514 -33.61 -16.54 14.07
N LEU A 515 -32.48 -16.38 13.36
CA LEU A 515 -32.10 -15.12 12.73
C LEU A 515 -33.06 -14.75 11.60
N ALA A 516 -33.62 -15.71 10.88
CA ALA A 516 -34.58 -15.51 9.79
C ALA A 516 -35.96 -15.01 10.25
N LYS A 517 -36.33 -15.23 11.52
CA LYS A 517 -37.67 -14.84 12.02
C LYS A 517 -37.94 -13.36 11.86
N ASN A 518 -39.07 -13.00 11.30
CA ASN A 518 -39.56 -11.63 11.08
C ASN A 518 -38.63 -10.78 10.19
N ARG A 519 -37.87 -11.41 9.30
CA ARG A 519 -36.93 -10.72 8.36
C ARG A 519 -37.09 -11.30 6.96
N THR A 520 -36.80 -10.48 5.97
CA THR A 520 -36.64 -10.98 4.61
C THR A 520 -35.33 -11.74 4.54
N THR A 521 -35.39 -13.02 4.21
CA THR A 521 -34.23 -13.90 4.23
C THR A 521 -33.97 -14.49 2.85
N ILE A 522 -32.73 -14.35 2.40
CA ILE A 522 -32.27 -14.90 1.13
C ILE A 522 -31.23 -15.97 1.44
N ILE A 523 -31.48 -17.18 0.92
CA ILE A 523 -30.62 -18.34 1.10
C ILE A 523 -30.00 -18.72 -0.25
N ILE A 524 -28.68 -18.67 -0.35
CA ILE A 524 -27.96 -19.31 -1.45
C ILE A 524 -27.50 -20.66 -0.95
N ALA A 525 -28.08 -21.73 -1.50
CA ALA A 525 -27.83 -23.06 -1.00
C ALA A 525 -27.16 -23.96 -2.04
N HIS A 526 -26.09 -24.61 -1.61
CA HIS A 526 -25.52 -25.79 -2.26
C HIS A 526 -26.05 -27.09 -1.66
N ARG A 527 -26.62 -27.04 -0.43
CA ARG A 527 -27.25 -28.18 0.22
C ARG A 527 -28.78 -28.01 0.22
N LEU A 528 -29.46 -28.86 -0.49
CA LEU A 528 -30.91 -28.79 -0.66
C LEU A 528 -31.69 -29.05 0.63
N SER A 529 -31.06 -29.63 1.66
CA SER A 529 -31.67 -29.78 3.00
C SER A 529 -31.99 -28.44 3.67
N THR A 530 -31.22 -27.36 3.37
CA THR A 530 -31.43 -26.03 3.92
C THR A 530 -32.55 -25.26 3.22
N VAL A 531 -32.92 -25.68 2.01
CA VAL A 531 -33.87 -24.99 1.14
C VAL A 531 -35.33 -25.45 1.37
N ARG A 532 -35.53 -26.64 1.98
CA ARG A 532 -36.83 -27.28 2.12
C ARG A 532 -37.85 -26.41 2.83
N ASN A 533 -37.41 -25.60 3.79
CA ASN A 533 -38.27 -24.75 4.60
C ASN A 533 -38.45 -23.32 4.03
N ALA A 534 -37.93 -23.03 2.84
CA ALA A 534 -38.12 -21.74 2.22
C ALA A 534 -39.54 -21.53 1.71
N ASP A 535 -40.11 -20.36 1.89
CA ASP A 535 -41.44 -19.98 1.37
C ASP A 535 -41.51 -20.08 -0.15
N VAL A 536 -40.40 -19.66 -0.82
CA VAL A 536 -40.28 -19.72 -2.28
C VAL A 536 -38.85 -20.14 -2.65
N ILE A 537 -38.76 -21.04 -3.62
CA ILE A 537 -37.49 -21.47 -4.20
C ILE A 537 -37.42 -20.96 -5.64
N TYR A 538 -36.33 -20.31 -6.00
CA TYR A 538 -35.99 -19.89 -7.34
C TYR A 538 -34.86 -20.77 -7.88
N VAL A 539 -35.11 -21.43 -9.02
CA VAL A 539 -34.11 -22.26 -9.69
C VAL A 539 -33.45 -21.45 -10.81
N LEU A 540 -32.17 -21.22 -10.65
CA LEU A 540 -31.35 -20.53 -11.64
C LEU A 540 -30.56 -21.53 -12.48
N ASP A 541 -30.55 -21.34 -13.79
CA ASP A 541 -29.75 -22.10 -14.73
C ASP A 541 -29.19 -21.17 -15.80
N HIS A 542 -27.87 -21.19 -15.99
CA HIS A 542 -27.17 -20.30 -16.95
C HIS A 542 -27.63 -18.83 -16.89
N GLY A 543 -27.76 -18.27 -15.69
CA GLY A 543 -28.13 -16.88 -15.47
C GLY A 543 -29.59 -16.53 -15.73
N ARG A 544 -30.46 -17.51 -15.93
CA ARG A 544 -31.91 -17.34 -16.14
C ARG A 544 -32.72 -17.99 -15.03
N LEU A 545 -33.87 -17.43 -14.73
CA LEU A 545 -34.85 -18.06 -13.83
C LEU A 545 -35.61 -19.12 -14.60
N LEU A 546 -35.44 -20.38 -14.19
CA LEU A 546 -36.08 -21.54 -14.85
C LEU A 546 -37.35 -21.97 -14.16
N GLU A 547 -37.36 -22.09 -12.82
CA GLU A 547 -38.49 -22.58 -12.03
C GLU A 547 -38.69 -21.70 -10.79
N ARG A 548 -39.94 -21.61 -10.35
CA ARG A 548 -40.36 -20.92 -9.11
C ARG A 548 -41.45 -21.74 -8.42
N GLY A 549 -41.39 -21.92 -7.11
CA GLY A 549 -42.41 -22.57 -6.32
C GLY A 549 -41.94 -22.96 -4.93
N SER A 550 -42.80 -23.60 -4.14
CA SER A 550 -42.44 -24.25 -2.90
C SER A 550 -41.71 -25.59 -3.16
N HIS A 551 -41.08 -26.18 -2.13
CA HIS A 551 -40.42 -27.47 -2.24
C HIS A 551 -41.35 -28.53 -2.84
N ASP A 552 -42.56 -28.67 -2.30
CA ASP A 552 -43.52 -29.72 -2.70
C ASP A 552 -44.03 -29.50 -4.13
N GLU A 553 -44.28 -28.25 -4.54
CA GLU A 553 -44.68 -27.91 -5.89
C GLU A 553 -43.59 -28.24 -6.93
N LEU A 554 -42.31 -27.90 -6.61
CA LEU A 554 -41.21 -28.15 -7.51
C LEU A 554 -40.84 -29.64 -7.59
N MET A 555 -40.98 -30.38 -6.49
CA MET A 555 -40.83 -31.83 -6.49
C MET A 555 -41.90 -32.52 -7.35
N ALA A 556 -43.15 -32.05 -7.27
CA ALA A 556 -44.27 -32.59 -8.08
C ALA A 556 -44.12 -32.31 -9.59
N ARG A 557 -43.41 -31.24 -9.98
CA ARG A 557 -43.18 -30.89 -11.40
C ARG A 557 -42.11 -31.76 -12.08
N HIS A 558 -41.31 -32.51 -11.33
CA HIS A 558 -40.21 -33.35 -11.84
C HIS A 558 -39.25 -32.60 -12.75
N GLY A 559 -39.01 -31.29 -12.52
CA GLY A 559 -38.16 -30.41 -13.32
C GLY A 559 -36.68 -30.41 -12.90
N LYS A 560 -35.98 -29.30 -13.17
CA LYS A 560 -34.54 -29.12 -12.83
C LYS A 560 -34.32 -29.21 -11.31
N TYR A 561 -35.24 -28.64 -10.50
CA TYR A 561 -35.18 -28.74 -9.03
C TYR A 561 -35.20 -30.18 -8.56
N PHE A 562 -36.13 -30.98 -9.06
CA PHE A 562 -36.24 -32.40 -8.73
C PHE A 562 -34.97 -33.17 -9.09
N ALA A 563 -34.42 -32.92 -10.30
CA ALA A 563 -33.18 -33.55 -10.75
C ALA A 563 -32.00 -33.21 -9.82
N LEU A 564 -31.85 -31.94 -9.42
CA LEU A 564 -30.81 -31.47 -8.49
C LEU A 564 -31.00 -32.10 -7.09
N TYR A 565 -32.25 -32.22 -6.61
CA TYR A 565 -32.57 -32.80 -5.31
C TYR A 565 -32.22 -34.28 -5.26
N GLU A 566 -32.63 -35.05 -6.26
CA GLU A 566 -32.36 -36.51 -6.35
C GLU A 566 -30.86 -36.79 -6.52
N ALA A 567 -30.15 -35.96 -7.30
CA ALA A 567 -28.70 -36.10 -7.46
C ALA A 567 -27.96 -35.91 -6.12
N GLN A 568 -28.37 -34.92 -5.30
CA GLN A 568 -27.75 -34.71 -3.98
C GLN A 568 -28.14 -35.78 -2.96
N LYS A 569 -29.36 -36.32 -3.03
CA LYS A 569 -29.80 -37.40 -2.17
C LYS A 569 -29.02 -38.68 -2.41
N LYS A 570 -28.83 -39.06 -3.68
CA LYS A 570 -27.99 -40.22 -4.06
C LYS A 570 -26.55 -40.08 -3.58
N LYS A 571 -25.94 -38.92 -3.76
CA LYS A 571 -24.57 -38.67 -3.30
C LYS A 571 -24.43 -38.83 -1.77
N LYS A 572 -25.45 -38.48 -1.00
CA LYS A 572 -25.48 -38.61 0.47
C LYS A 572 -25.75 -40.04 0.95
N GLU A 573 -26.35 -40.87 0.12
CA GLU A 573 -26.58 -42.29 0.39
C GLU A 573 -25.34 -43.12 0.05
N ASP A 574 -24.50 -42.64 -0.86
CA ASP A 574 -23.24 -43.28 -1.29
C ASP A 574 -22.02 -42.90 -0.40
N GLU A 575 -22.12 -41.84 0.42
CA GLU A 575 -21.13 -41.40 1.45
C GLU A 575 -21.46 -42.00 2.82
#